data_226c9c2e4cdeb74a0e27c61920bb2734
#
_entry.id   226c9c2e4cdeb74a0e27c61920bb2734
#
_cell.length_a   1.000
_cell.length_b   1.000
_cell.length_c   1.000
_cell.angle_alpha   90.00
_cell.angle_beta   90.00
_cell.angle_gamma   90.00
#
_symmetry.space_group_name_H-M   'P 1'
#
loop_
_entity.id
_entity.type
_entity.pdbx_description
1 polymer ?
#
loop_
_entity_poly.entity_id
_entity_poly.type
_entity_poly.pdbx_seq_one_letter_code
_entity_poly.pdbx_strand_id
1 'polypeptide(L)'
;MLYHKEVNWEKRFDYALNYLIKRDMELTEHLWQHLITKDKPKYDIDYNKLISICKNVYAHKQPHLYVFEVATDDNTGMIIKACFRTNYDHKRDISIVVKDGVIITAWLNHYKDKHINLNKEKYLK
;
A
#
# COMPACT_ATOMS: atom_id res chain seq x y z
N MET A 1 -17.57 -6.01 -1.31
CA MET A 1 -16.35 -5.51 -0.66
C MET A 1 -16.60 -4.10 -0.14
N LEU A 2 -16.41 -3.90 1.15
CA LEU A 2 -16.60 -2.59 1.77
C LEU A 2 -15.26 -1.93 2.01
N TYR A 3 -15.17 -0.63 1.72
CA TYR A 3 -13.96 0.16 1.94
C TYR A 3 -14.14 1.06 3.16
N HIS A 4 -13.15 1.07 4.03
CA HIS A 4 -13.11 1.91 5.22
C HIS A 4 -11.86 2.77 5.19
N LYS A 5 -12.03 4.08 5.39
CA LYS A 5 -10.92 5.04 5.38
C LYS A 5 -10.60 5.50 6.79
N GLU A 6 -9.32 5.60 7.09
CA GLU A 6 -8.82 6.20 8.31
C GLU A 6 -8.67 7.70 8.09
N VAL A 7 -9.53 8.50 8.69
CA VAL A 7 -9.59 9.94 8.45
C VAL A 7 -8.58 10.71 9.32
N ASN A 8 -8.32 10.22 10.52
CA ASN A 8 -7.58 10.97 11.53
C ASN A 8 -6.13 10.51 11.74
N TRP A 9 -5.63 9.62 10.90
CA TRP A 9 -4.29 9.06 11.02
C TRP A 9 -4.03 8.40 12.39
N GLU A 10 -5.07 7.98 13.09
CA GLU A 10 -4.98 7.34 14.41
C GLU A 10 -4.58 5.88 14.33
N LYS A 11 -4.20 5.42 13.17
CA LYS A 11 -3.66 4.07 12.95
C LYS A 11 -4.59 2.95 13.38
N ARG A 12 -5.89 3.15 13.23
CA ARG A 12 -6.88 2.14 13.62
C ARG A 12 -6.77 0.87 12.80
N PHE A 13 -6.22 0.98 11.59
CA PHE A 13 -6.10 -0.16 10.68
C PHE A 13 -4.69 -0.74 10.63
N ASP A 14 -3.76 -0.25 11.44
CA ASP A 14 -2.38 -0.72 11.40
C ASP A 14 -2.28 -2.23 11.60
N TYR A 15 -3.15 -2.79 12.44
CA TYR A 15 -3.16 -4.23 12.68
C TYR A 15 -3.48 -5.05 11.42
N ALA A 16 -4.12 -4.44 10.43
CA ALA A 16 -4.43 -5.14 9.18
C ALA A 16 -3.17 -5.63 8.47
N LEU A 17 -2.08 -4.88 8.60
CA LEU A 17 -0.82 -5.25 7.97
C LEU A 17 -0.21 -6.52 8.56
N ASN A 18 -0.56 -6.85 9.82
CA ASN A 18 -0.10 -8.09 10.44
C ASN A 18 -0.61 -9.34 9.71
N TYR A 19 -1.72 -9.21 9.00
CA TYR A 19 -2.33 -10.32 8.27
C TYR A 19 -2.01 -10.28 6.77
N LEU A 20 -1.77 -9.10 6.24
CA LEU A 20 -1.65 -8.91 4.79
C LEU A 20 -0.20 -8.82 4.31
N ILE A 21 0.69 -8.32 5.16
CA ILE A 21 2.13 -8.26 4.86
C ILE A 21 2.75 -9.58 5.31
N LYS A 22 3.50 -10.19 4.39
CA LYS A 22 4.26 -11.41 4.65
C LYS A 22 5.74 -11.11 4.55
N ARG A 23 6.55 -12.03 5.04
CA ARG A 23 8.01 -11.91 4.99
C ARG A 23 8.51 -11.68 3.57
N ASP A 24 7.96 -12.41 2.62
CA ASP A 24 8.29 -12.31 1.20
C ASP A 24 7.02 -11.94 0.45
N MET A 25 7.03 -10.75 -0.15
CA MET A 25 5.89 -10.26 -0.90
C MET A 25 6.05 -10.53 -2.38
N GLU A 26 4.95 -10.89 -3.02
CA GLU A 26 4.90 -11.02 -4.48
C GLU A 26 4.24 -9.78 -5.07
N LEU A 27 4.53 -9.48 -6.33
CA LEU A 27 3.88 -8.41 -7.07
C LEU A 27 2.90 -9.01 -8.09
N THR A 28 1.80 -8.30 -8.33
CA THR A 28 0.95 -8.63 -9.47
C THR A 28 1.72 -8.40 -10.76
N GLU A 29 1.38 -9.16 -11.79
CA GLU A 29 1.96 -8.98 -13.12
C GLU A 29 1.78 -7.54 -13.62
N HIS A 30 0.61 -6.97 -13.37
CA HIS A 30 0.29 -5.60 -13.76
C HIS A 30 1.26 -4.58 -13.13
N LEU A 31 1.49 -4.69 -11.82
CA LEU A 31 2.43 -3.81 -11.13
C LEU A 31 3.85 -4.03 -11.64
N TRP A 32 4.26 -5.27 -11.79
CA TRP A 32 5.59 -5.61 -12.29
C TRP A 32 5.87 -4.97 -13.64
N GLN A 33 4.89 -5.01 -14.56
CA GLN A 33 5.02 -4.40 -15.88
C GLN A 33 5.20 -2.88 -15.78
N HIS A 34 4.47 -2.20 -14.90
CA HIS A 34 4.65 -0.77 -14.68
C HIS A 34 6.04 -0.44 -14.13
N LEU A 35 6.57 -1.26 -13.24
CA LEU A 35 7.91 -1.03 -12.67
C LEU A 35 9.02 -1.24 -13.69
N ILE A 36 8.86 -2.21 -14.59
CA ILE A 36 9.83 -2.47 -15.64
C ILE A 36 9.82 -1.36 -16.69
N THR A 37 8.63 -0.99 -17.16
CA THR A 37 8.48 -0.03 -18.26
C THR A 37 8.63 1.42 -17.81
N LYS A 38 8.33 1.70 -16.52
CA LYS A 38 8.31 3.05 -15.96
C LYS A 38 7.51 4.01 -16.85
N ASP A 39 6.35 3.53 -17.29
CA ASP A 39 5.49 4.21 -18.25
C ASP A 39 4.89 5.51 -17.73
N LYS A 40 4.91 5.72 -16.41
CA LYS A 40 4.44 6.96 -15.77
C LYS A 40 5.37 7.33 -14.61
N PRO A 41 5.53 8.64 -14.31
CA PRO A 41 6.39 9.07 -13.21
C PRO A 41 6.02 8.46 -11.85
N LYS A 42 4.73 8.21 -11.60
CA LYS A 42 4.29 7.60 -10.34
C LYS A 42 4.79 6.17 -10.16
N TYR A 43 5.26 5.53 -11.22
CA TYR A 43 5.83 4.18 -11.19
C TYR A 43 7.35 4.17 -11.27
N ASP A 44 7.98 5.32 -11.07
CA ASP A 44 9.45 5.40 -10.95
C ASP A 44 9.89 4.85 -9.59
N ILE A 45 9.60 3.58 -9.39
CA ILE A 45 9.84 2.87 -8.13
C ILE A 45 10.96 1.86 -8.37
N ASP A 46 11.98 1.89 -7.51
CA ASP A 46 13.00 0.85 -7.48
C ASP A 46 12.40 -0.40 -6.81
N TYR A 47 12.40 -1.51 -7.52
CA TYR A 47 11.90 -2.79 -7.01
C TYR A 47 12.53 -3.18 -5.68
N ASN A 48 13.86 -3.10 -5.57
CA ASN A 48 14.55 -3.49 -4.34
C ASN A 48 14.15 -2.61 -3.16
N LYS A 49 13.93 -1.32 -3.42
CA LYS A 49 13.49 -0.40 -2.38
C LYS A 49 12.06 -0.70 -1.95
N LEU A 50 11.18 -1.02 -2.88
CA LEU A 50 9.80 -1.44 -2.58
C LEU A 50 9.78 -2.67 -1.67
N ILE A 51 10.54 -3.68 -2.02
CA ILE A 51 10.63 -4.91 -1.24
C ILE A 51 11.24 -4.64 0.15
N SER A 52 12.26 -3.79 0.22
CA SER A 52 12.87 -3.39 1.49
C SER A 52 11.87 -2.70 2.40
N ILE A 53 11.05 -1.81 1.86
CA ILE A 53 9.99 -1.14 2.62
C ILE A 53 9.02 -2.19 3.19
N CYS A 54 8.57 -3.13 2.38
CA CYS A 54 7.66 -4.17 2.85
C CYS A 54 8.29 -5.06 3.93
N LYS A 55 9.57 -5.39 3.81
CA LYS A 55 10.29 -6.13 4.86
C LYS A 55 10.37 -5.35 6.15
N ASN A 56 10.58 -4.03 6.07
CA ASN A 56 10.59 -3.17 7.26
C ASN A 56 9.20 -3.09 7.89
N VAL A 57 8.15 -3.05 7.09
CA VAL A 57 6.76 -3.10 7.59
C VAL A 57 6.52 -4.42 8.32
N TYR A 58 6.93 -5.54 7.72
CA TYR A 58 6.80 -6.86 8.33
C TYR A 58 7.52 -6.93 9.69
N ALA A 59 8.70 -6.33 9.78
CA ALA A 59 9.53 -6.33 10.99
C ALA A 59 9.14 -5.23 11.99
N HIS A 60 8.08 -4.45 11.70
CA HIS A 60 7.64 -3.30 12.51
C HIS A 60 8.72 -2.22 12.67
N LYS A 61 9.52 -2.02 11.63
CA LYS A 61 10.62 -1.05 11.62
C LYS A 61 10.43 0.13 10.67
N GLN A 62 9.33 0.14 9.91
CA GLN A 62 9.10 1.20 8.94
C GLN A 62 8.59 2.46 9.65
N PRO A 63 9.32 3.60 9.55
CA PRO A 63 8.87 4.86 10.16
C PRO A 63 7.78 5.53 9.31
N HIS A 64 7.00 6.39 9.95
CA HIS A 64 5.98 7.22 9.29
C HIS A 64 5.00 6.41 8.44
N LEU A 65 4.66 5.23 8.93
CA LEU A 65 3.72 4.33 8.30
C LEU A 65 2.30 4.61 8.80
N TYR A 66 1.35 4.69 7.86
CA TYR A 66 -0.05 4.70 8.24
C TYR A 66 -0.91 3.97 7.21
N VAL A 67 -1.88 3.23 7.72
CA VAL A 67 -2.89 2.55 6.90
C VAL A 67 -4.08 3.49 6.80
N PHE A 68 -4.41 3.92 5.61
CA PHE A 68 -5.47 4.91 5.43
C PHE A 68 -6.73 4.34 4.79
N GLU A 69 -6.68 3.13 4.30
CA GLU A 69 -7.87 2.47 3.76
C GLU A 69 -7.75 0.96 3.89
N VAL A 70 -8.84 0.31 4.26
CA VAL A 70 -8.95 -1.15 4.23
C VAL A 70 -10.21 -1.54 3.48
N ALA A 71 -10.22 -2.73 2.91
CA ALA A 71 -11.41 -3.33 2.34
C ALA A 71 -11.73 -4.61 3.10
N THR A 72 -13.00 -4.80 3.41
CA THR A 72 -13.48 -5.97 4.13
C THR A 72 -14.33 -6.86 3.24
N ASP A 73 -14.35 -8.14 3.56
CA ASP A 73 -15.25 -9.08 2.94
C ASP A 73 -16.68 -8.79 3.40
N ASP A 74 -17.62 -8.80 2.46
CA ASP A 74 -19.02 -8.44 2.75
C ASP A 74 -19.73 -9.44 3.68
N ASN A 75 -19.30 -10.70 3.65
CA ASN A 75 -19.94 -11.77 4.41
C ASN A 75 -19.32 -11.98 5.78
N THR A 76 -18.00 -11.88 5.88
CA THR A 76 -17.28 -12.21 7.11
C THR A 76 -16.81 -11.00 7.89
N GLY A 77 -16.76 -9.81 7.27
CA GLY A 77 -16.19 -8.62 7.89
C GLY A 77 -14.67 -8.64 8.01
N MET A 78 -14.02 -9.68 7.51
CA MET A 78 -12.55 -9.79 7.59
C MET A 78 -11.89 -8.80 6.64
N ILE A 79 -10.77 -8.21 7.10
CA ILE A 79 -9.96 -7.33 6.27
C ILE A 79 -9.23 -8.19 5.24
N ILE A 80 -9.43 -7.88 3.96
CA ILE A 80 -8.85 -8.65 2.86
C ILE A 80 -7.84 -7.84 2.05
N LYS A 81 -7.85 -6.52 2.20
CA LYS A 81 -6.98 -5.62 1.43
C LYS A 81 -6.73 -4.38 2.26
N ALA A 82 -5.55 -3.81 2.14
CA ALA A 82 -5.23 -2.54 2.81
C ALA A 82 -4.38 -1.68 1.89
N CYS A 83 -4.55 -0.36 2.02
CA CYS A 83 -3.66 0.61 1.40
C CYS A 83 -2.95 1.36 2.51
N PHE A 84 -1.62 1.36 2.46
CA PHE A 84 -0.82 2.12 3.40
C PHE A 84 0.10 3.07 2.67
N ARG A 85 0.52 4.11 3.39
CA ARG A 85 1.43 5.12 2.87
C ARG A 85 2.60 5.26 3.83
N THR A 86 3.78 5.44 3.27
CA THR A 86 5.00 5.63 4.03
C THR A 86 5.98 6.47 3.22
N ASN A 87 7.04 6.92 3.85
CA ASN A 87 8.07 7.69 3.17
C ASN A 87 8.82 6.82 2.16
N TYR A 88 9.08 7.37 0.98
CA TYR A 88 9.90 6.73 -0.04
C TYR A 88 11.28 7.39 -0.13
N ASP A 89 11.32 8.70 -0.31
CA ASP A 89 12.54 9.50 -0.33
C ASP A 89 12.25 10.90 0.23
N HIS A 90 13.22 11.81 0.15
CA HIS A 90 13.07 13.14 0.72
C HIS A 90 12.00 14.01 0.05
N LYS A 91 11.50 13.61 -1.11
CA LYS A 91 10.48 14.37 -1.86
C LYS A 91 9.18 13.61 -2.04
N ARG A 92 9.20 12.29 -1.86
CA ARG A 92 8.05 11.46 -2.23
C ARG A 92 7.71 10.46 -1.16
N ASP A 93 6.42 10.22 -1.04
CA ASP A 93 5.89 9.10 -0.31
C ASP A 93 5.49 8.01 -1.31
N ILE A 94 5.36 6.80 -0.81
CA ILE A 94 4.84 5.67 -1.58
C ILE A 94 3.55 5.18 -0.95
N SER A 95 2.55 4.93 -1.79
CA SER A 95 1.30 4.29 -1.39
C SER A 95 1.31 2.88 -1.95
N ILE A 96 0.98 1.91 -1.11
CA ILE A 96 1.08 0.48 -1.45
C ILE A 96 -0.22 -0.19 -1.08
N VAL A 97 -0.79 -0.94 -2.02
CA VAL A 97 -2.00 -1.75 -1.78
C VAL A 97 -1.58 -3.21 -1.69
N VAL A 98 -1.95 -3.85 -0.59
CA VAL A 98 -1.57 -5.25 -0.32
C VAL A 98 -2.79 -6.11 -0.07
N LYS A 99 -2.66 -7.38 -0.43
CA LYS A 99 -3.65 -8.42 -0.17
C LYS A 99 -2.89 -9.72 0.04
N ASP A 100 -3.00 -10.28 1.22
CA ASP A 100 -2.46 -11.61 1.60
C ASP A 100 -1.12 -11.98 0.91
N GLY A 101 -0.07 -11.25 1.23
CA GLY A 101 1.27 -11.52 0.70
C GLY A 101 1.53 -11.00 -0.70
N VAL A 102 0.59 -10.28 -1.31
CA VAL A 102 0.72 -9.76 -2.66
C VAL A 102 0.62 -8.24 -2.67
N ILE A 103 1.55 -7.57 -3.34
CA ILE A 103 1.46 -6.14 -3.63
C ILE A 103 0.66 -6.00 -4.91
N ILE A 104 -0.56 -5.48 -4.78
CA ILE A 104 -1.48 -5.34 -5.90
C ILE A 104 -1.07 -4.18 -6.77
N THR A 105 -0.78 -3.04 -6.16
CA THR A 105 -0.30 -1.85 -6.83
C THR A 105 0.48 -0.97 -5.87
N ALA A 106 1.26 -0.06 -6.42
CA ALA A 106 1.99 0.94 -5.66
C ALA A 106 2.24 2.15 -6.56
N TRP A 107 2.30 3.33 -5.95
CA TRP A 107 2.59 4.55 -6.70
C TRP A 107 3.24 5.59 -5.79
N LEU A 108 3.94 6.53 -6.42
CA LEU A 108 4.62 7.62 -5.72
C LEU A 108 3.74 8.86 -5.69
N ASN A 109 3.78 9.55 -4.55
CA ASN A 109 3.14 10.85 -4.37
C ASN A 109 4.18 11.84 -3.84
N HIS A 110 4.06 13.11 -4.22
CA HIS A 110 4.85 14.15 -3.56
C HIS A 110 4.52 14.13 -2.06
N TYR A 111 5.51 14.30 -1.19
CA TYR A 111 5.28 14.20 0.26
C TYR A 111 4.27 15.22 0.79
N LYS A 112 4.10 16.35 0.11
CA LYS A 112 3.10 17.38 0.46
C LYS A 112 1.71 17.04 -0.03
N ASP A 113 1.58 16.05 -0.90
CA ASP A 113 0.30 15.62 -1.42
C ASP A 113 -0.39 14.75 -0.38
N LYS A 114 -1.41 15.30 0.24
CA LYS A 114 -2.16 14.62 1.29
C LYS A 114 -3.46 14.01 0.78
N HIS A 115 -3.47 13.56 -0.46
CA HIS A 115 -4.64 12.88 -1.00
C HIS A 115 -4.95 11.64 -0.18
N ILE A 116 -5.98 11.76 0.63
CA ILE A 116 -6.56 10.66 1.40
C ILE A 116 -7.78 10.08 0.69
N ASN A 117 -8.17 10.69 -0.43
CA ASN A 117 -9.30 10.25 -1.22
C ASN A 117 -8.82 9.32 -2.33
N LEU A 118 -8.85 8.03 -2.03
CA LEU A 118 -8.58 7.03 -3.04
C LEU A 118 -9.77 6.85 -3.94
N ASN A 119 -9.51 6.73 -5.23
CA ASN A 119 -10.55 6.31 -6.16
C ASN A 119 -10.80 4.81 -5.95
N LYS A 120 -11.93 4.49 -5.32
CA LYS A 120 -12.32 3.12 -5.01
C LYS A 120 -12.32 2.21 -6.24
N GLU A 121 -12.64 2.77 -7.39
CA GLU A 121 -12.73 1.99 -8.64
C GLU A 121 -11.38 1.37 -9.02
N LYS A 122 -10.27 1.96 -8.58
CA LYS A 122 -8.94 1.39 -8.84
C LYS A 122 -8.71 0.07 -8.14
N TYR A 123 -9.46 -0.21 -7.09
CA TYR A 123 -9.29 -1.40 -6.26
C TYR A 123 -10.34 -2.46 -6.48
N LEU A 124 -11.37 -2.13 -7.23
CA LEU A 124 -12.48 -3.05 -7.51
C LEU A 124 -12.18 -4.03 -8.65
N LYS A 125 -11.10 -3.82 -9.35
CA LYS A 125 -10.72 -4.66 -10.49
C LYS A 125 -9.91 -5.86 -10.06
#